data_bbf8c31229c08ae73ac55a41b0cb11cf
#
_entry.id   bbf8c31229c08ae73ac55a41b0cb11cf
#
_cell.length_a   1.000
_cell.length_b   1.000
_cell.length_c   1.000
_cell.angle_alpha   90.00
_cell.angle_beta   90.00
_cell.angle_gamma   90.00
#
_symmetry.space_group_name_H-M   'P 1'
#
loop_
_entity.id
_entity.type
_entity.pdbx_description
1 polymer ?
#
loop_
_entity_poly.entity_id
_entity_poly.type
_entity_poly.pdbx_seq_one_letter_code
_entity_poly.pdbx_strand_id
1 'polypeptide(L)'
;MGDYNGISNAEWKVMKVLWTYGEATLPQILIELEDTGWSKTTIQTYLARLVKKGVIETEKAGRGYIYKPVLDENECQVSESKKFLDNVFDGSLSKMVISMLNRGNISKQEIAELKSLVDQQEDNDDWSAGASYVHCYIYQFIWDKYISS
;
A
#
# COMPACT_ATOMS: atom_id res chain seq x y z
N MET A 1 19.91 -3.57 3.69
CA MET A 1 18.47 -3.36 3.88
C MET A 1 18.13 -3.68 5.33
N GLY A 2 17.83 -2.67 6.11
CA GLY A 2 17.34 -2.88 7.47
C GLY A 2 16.02 -3.66 7.44
N ASP A 3 15.78 -4.45 8.48
CA ASP A 3 14.52 -5.15 8.66
C ASP A 3 13.35 -4.14 8.66
N TYR A 4 12.75 -3.97 7.51
CA TYR A 4 11.56 -3.17 7.34
C TYR A 4 10.40 -3.87 8.06
N ASN A 5 10.17 -3.46 9.29
CA ASN A 5 9.20 -4.11 10.19
C ASN A 5 7.77 -3.58 10.03
N GLY A 6 7.44 -3.09 8.84
CA GLY A 6 6.11 -2.57 8.54
C GLY A 6 5.87 -1.14 9.00
N ILE A 7 4.94 -0.47 8.34
CA ILE A 7 4.48 0.87 8.67
C ILE A 7 3.12 0.75 9.39
N SER A 8 2.99 1.32 10.58
CA SER A 8 1.70 1.36 11.28
C SER A 8 0.72 2.32 10.61
N ASN A 9 -0.58 2.17 10.90
CA ASN A 9 -1.60 3.07 10.35
C ASN A 9 -1.35 4.55 10.67
N ALA A 10 -0.82 4.84 11.85
CA ALA A 10 -0.47 6.20 12.24
C ALA A 10 0.76 6.72 11.46
N GLU A 11 1.80 5.89 11.38
CA GLU A 11 2.99 6.20 10.60
C GLU A 11 2.65 6.38 9.11
N TRP A 12 1.68 5.62 8.59
CA TRP A 12 1.21 5.74 7.20
C TRP A 12 0.66 7.15 6.91
N LYS A 13 -0.08 7.74 7.85
CA LYS A 13 -0.57 9.11 7.70
C LYS A 13 0.56 10.13 7.60
N VAL A 14 1.63 9.95 8.37
CA VAL A 14 2.84 10.79 8.28
C VAL A 14 3.52 10.62 6.91
N MET A 15 3.67 9.37 6.47
CA MET A 15 4.27 9.08 5.16
C MET A 15 3.49 9.71 4.01
N LYS A 16 2.15 9.73 4.06
CA LYS A 16 1.32 10.37 3.03
C LYS A 16 1.64 11.85 2.86
N VAL A 17 1.89 12.56 3.95
CA VAL A 17 2.32 13.96 3.89
C VAL A 17 3.65 14.08 3.13
N LEU A 18 4.62 13.24 3.47
CA LEU A 18 5.94 13.27 2.84
C LEU A 18 5.88 12.90 1.35
N TRP A 19 5.09 11.91 0.98
CA TRP A 19 4.91 11.54 -0.44
C TRP A 19 4.20 12.64 -1.24
N THR A 20 3.22 13.31 -0.62
CA THR A 20 2.49 14.40 -1.27
C THR A 20 3.40 15.59 -1.61
N TYR A 21 4.28 15.97 -0.70
CA TYR A 21 5.13 17.15 -0.84
C TYR A 21 6.58 16.84 -1.29
N GLY A 22 6.97 15.56 -1.31
CA GLY A 22 8.33 15.12 -1.61
C GLY A 22 9.30 15.28 -0.46
N GLU A 23 9.14 16.32 0.34
CA GLU A 23 9.86 16.59 1.58
C GLU A 23 9.04 17.53 2.46
N ALA A 24 9.22 17.51 3.75
CA ALA A 24 8.54 18.42 4.67
C ALA A 24 9.33 18.68 5.95
N THR A 25 9.14 19.86 6.51
CA THR A 25 9.61 20.22 7.85
C THR A 25 8.59 19.79 8.91
N LEU A 26 9.02 19.71 10.16
CA LEU A 26 8.11 19.37 11.26
C LEU A 26 6.91 20.34 11.36
N PRO A 27 7.08 21.68 11.26
CA PRO A 27 5.93 22.58 11.27
C PRO A 27 4.91 22.30 10.15
N GLN A 28 5.37 21.98 8.94
CA GLN A 28 4.49 21.63 7.82
C GLN A 28 3.71 20.35 8.12
N ILE A 29 4.39 19.31 8.63
CA ILE A 29 3.75 18.04 9.00
C ILE A 29 2.69 18.26 10.09
N LEU A 30 2.97 19.11 11.08
CA LEU A 30 2.02 19.46 12.13
C LEU A 30 0.75 20.11 11.59
N ILE A 31 0.89 21.00 10.62
CA ILE A 31 -0.25 21.66 9.96
C ILE A 31 -1.09 20.65 9.18
N GLU A 32 -0.44 19.80 8.39
CA GLU A 32 -1.12 18.80 7.55
C GLU A 32 -1.84 17.71 8.36
N LEU A 33 -1.38 17.45 9.59
CA LEU A 33 -1.95 16.44 10.48
C LEU A 33 -2.76 17.04 11.63
N GLU A 34 -3.13 18.33 11.54
CA GLU A 34 -3.87 19.03 12.58
C GLU A 34 -5.22 18.35 12.90
N ASP A 35 -5.89 17.82 11.89
CA ASP A 35 -7.17 17.12 12.02
C ASP A 35 -7.08 15.81 12.84
N THR A 36 -5.89 15.24 12.97
CA THR A 36 -5.69 14.02 13.78
C THR A 36 -5.75 14.27 15.29
N GLY A 37 -5.58 15.51 15.72
CA GLY A 37 -5.46 15.87 17.14
C GLY A 37 -4.18 15.40 17.81
N TRP A 38 -3.19 14.93 17.05
CA TRP A 38 -1.92 14.45 17.62
C TRP A 38 -1.05 15.60 18.09
N SER A 39 -0.40 15.39 19.24
CA SER A 39 0.57 16.34 19.76
C SER A 39 1.86 16.35 18.91
N LYS A 40 2.60 17.43 19.01
CA LYS A 40 3.95 17.55 18.41
C LYS A 40 4.84 16.36 18.80
N THR A 41 4.84 15.99 20.08
CA THR A 41 5.63 14.87 20.61
C THR A 41 5.23 13.55 19.96
N THR A 42 3.94 13.32 19.76
CA THR A 42 3.42 12.12 19.08
C THR A 42 3.94 12.02 17.66
N ILE A 43 3.86 13.11 16.89
CA ILE A 43 4.33 13.13 15.50
C ILE A 43 5.86 12.95 15.44
N GLN A 44 6.61 13.58 16.35
CA GLN A 44 8.05 13.38 16.45
C GLN A 44 8.42 11.93 16.75
N THR A 45 7.63 11.23 17.57
CA THR A 45 7.81 9.80 17.85
C THR A 45 7.61 8.96 16.58
N TYR A 46 6.58 9.24 15.78
CA TYR A 46 6.36 8.53 14.52
C TYR A 46 7.48 8.79 13.51
N LEU A 47 7.94 10.04 13.39
CA LEU A 47 9.07 10.39 12.54
C LEU A 47 10.34 9.65 12.96
N ALA A 48 10.66 9.61 14.25
CA ALA A 48 11.82 8.88 14.78
C ALA A 48 11.75 7.38 14.46
N ARG A 49 10.57 6.77 14.58
CA ARG A 49 10.36 5.37 14.22
C ARG A 49 10.55 5.14 12.72
N LEU A 50 10.03 6.01 11.88
CA LEU A 50 10.18 5.92 10.43
C LEU A 50 11.64 6.07 9.99
N VAL A 51 12.39 6.96 10.62
CA VAL A 51 13.85 7.08 10.41
C VAL A 51 14.56 5.78 10.79
N LYS A 52 14.23 5.21 11.95
CA LYS A 52 14.81 3.95 12.42
C LYS A 52 14.49 2.78 11.48
N LYS A 53 13.30 2.77 10.90
CA LYS A 53 12.89 1.76 9.90
C LYS A 53 13.55 1.95 8.54
N GLY A 54 14.23 3.08 8.31
CA GLY A 54 14.91 3.38 7.06
C GLY A 54 13.98 3.80 5.92
N VAL A 55 12.72 4.13 6.19
CA VAL A 55 11.75 4.55 5.16
C VAL A 55 11.76 6.05 4.90
N ILE A 56 12.28 6.82 5.83
CA ILE A 56 12.58 8.26 5.68
C ILE A 56 13.99 8.58 6.12
N GLU A 57 14.51 9.66 5.59
CA GLU A 57 15.79 10.25 6.03
C GLU A 57 15.59 11.69 6.47
N THR A 58 16.54 12.19 7.25
CA THR A 58 16.53 13.56 7.75
C THR A 58 17.74 14.32 7.24
N GLU A 59 17.52 15.58 6.89
CA GLU A 59 18.57 16.52 6.55
C GLU A 59 18.45 17.75 7.46
N LYS A 60 19.56 18.20 8.01
CA LYS A 60 19.55 19.40 8.85
C LYS A 60 19.38 20.65 7.98
N ALA A 61 18.37 21.44 8.29
CA ALA A 61 18.07 22.69 7.59
C ALA A 61 17.86 23.82 8.62
N GLY A 62 18.83 24.72 8.71
CA GLY A 62 18.77 25.80 9.70
C GLY A 62 18.74 25.29 11.14
N ARG A 63 17.69 25.64 11.88
CA ARG A 63 17.46 25.20 13.27
C ARG A 63 16.65 23.89 13.38
N GLY A 64 16.14 23.37 12.27
CA GLY A 64 15.31 22.17 12.25
C GLY A 64 15.82 21.12 11.28
N TYR A 65 14.93 20.24 10.93
CA TYR A 65 15.20 19.14 10.00
C TYR A 65 14.16 19.11 8.89
N ILE A 66 14.60 18.70 7.71
CA ILE A 66 13.73 18.31 6.60
C ILE A 66 13.66 16.79 6.60
N TYR A 67 12.46 16.26 6.46
CA TYR A 67 12.19 14.83 6.37
C TYR A 67 11.87 14.48 4.92
N LYS A 68 12.53 13.45 4.40
CA LYS A 68 12.38 12.99 3.00
C LYS A 68 12.06 11.51 2.97
N PRO A 69 11.09 11.05 2.14
CA PRO A 69 10.88 9.63 1.94
C PRO A 69 12.07 9.00 1.19
N VAL A 70 12.54 7.86 1.67
CA VAL A 70 13.56 7.03 1.00
C VAL A 70 12.89 6.07 0.03
N LEU A 71 11.77 5.48 0.44
CA LEU A 71 10.95 4.60 -0.38
C LEU A 71 9.75 5.38 -0.92
N ASP A 72 9.39 5.13 -2.18
CA ASP A 72 8.18 5.73 -2.75
C ASP A 72 6.90 5.05 -2.22
N GLU A 73 5.76 5.68 -2.47
CA GLU A 73 4.47 5.21 -1.99
C GLU A 73 4.12 3.82 -2.54
N ASN A 74 4.38 3.59 -3.82
CA ASN A 74 4.09 2.31 -4.47
C ASN A 74 4.94 1.16 -3.89
N GLU A 75 6.22 1.40 -3.66
CA GLU A 75 7.11 0.43 -3.02
C GLU A 75 6.60 0.02 -1.64
N CYS A 76 6.18 1.00 -0.84
CA CYS A 76 5.59 0.74 0.48
C CYS A 76 4.25 0.01 0.39
N GLN A 77 3.38 0.40 -0.54
CA GLN A 77 2.08 -0.26 -0.77
C GLN A 77 2.25 -1.73 -1.15
N VAL A 78 3.13 -2.03 -2.08
CA VAL A 78 3.41 -3.42 -2.50
C VAL A 78 3.98 -4.23 -1.35
N SER A 79 4.94 -3.69 -0.60
CA SER A 79 5.55 -4.36 0.55
C SER A 79 4.52 -4.68 1.64
N GLU A 80 3.68 -3.72 2.02
CA GLU A 80 2.63 -3.91 3.03
C GLU A 80 1.55 -4.88 2.56
N SER A 81 1.14 -4.79 1.29
CA SER A 81 0.17 -5.71 0.71
C SER A 81 0.68 -7.15 0.73
N LYS A 82 1.94 -7.37 0.38
CA LYS A 82 2.57 -8.69 0.43
C LYS A 82 2.59 -9.27 1.83
N LYS A 83 2.99 -8.49 2.83
CA LYS A 83 2.97 -8.91 4.24
C LYS A 83 1.56 -9.28 4.70
N PHE A 84 0.58 -8.47 4.35
CA PHE A 84 -0.82 -8.72 4.68
C PHE A 84 -1.31 -10.04 4.06
N LEU A 85 -1.04 -10.26 2.78
CA LEU A 85 -1.40 -11.51 2.09
C LEU A 85 -0.73 -12.72 2.73
N ASP A 86 0.55 -12.64 3.05
CA ASP A 86 1.30 -13.73 3.67
C ASP A 86 0.73 -14.08 5.04
N ASN A 87 0.38 -13.09 5.85
CA ASN A 87 -0.11 -13.30 7.22
C ASN A 87 -1.58 -13.74 7.30
N VAL A 88 -2.43 -13.23 6.41
CA VAL A 88 -3.89 -13.41 6.51
C VAL A 88 -4.41 -14.44 5.50
N PHE A 89 -3.84 -14.49 4.32
CA PHE A 89 -4.31 -15.31 3.19
C PHE A 89 -3.26 -16.31 2.68
N ASP A 90 -2.28 -16.66 3.50
CA ASP A 90 -1.22 -17.63 3.14
C ASP A 90 -0.49 -17.28 1.83
N GLY A 91 -0.31 -15.99 1.56
CA GLY A 91 0.34 -15.48 0.36
C GLY A 91 -0.54 -15.49 -0.91
N SER A 92 -1.82 -15.82 -0.79
CA SER A 92 -2.72 -15.98 -1.94
C SER A 92 -3.62 -14.77 -2.17
N LEU A 93 -3.32 -14.00 -3.22
CA LEU A 93 -4.18 -12.90 -3.70
C LEU A 93 -5.57 -13.42 -4.10
N SER A 94 -5.64 -14.59 -4.71
CA SER A 94 -6.90 -15.21 -5.11
C SER A 94 -7.83 -15.46 -3.93
N LYS A 95 -7.31 -15.98 -2.82
CA LYS A 95 -8.09 -16.20 -1.61
C LYS A 95 -8.68 -14.90 -1.06
N MET A 96 -7.90 -13.82 -1.08
CA MET A 96 -8.36 -12.50 -0.65
C MET A 96 -9.50 -12.00 -1.54
N VAL A 97 -9.31 -12.01 -2.86
CA VAL A 97 -10.32 -11.54 -3.82
C VAL A 97 -11.61 -12.35 -3.72
N ILE A 98 -11.51 -13.68 -3.67
CA ILE A 98 -12.69 -14.57 -3.51
C ILE A 98 -13.45 -14.27 -2.21
N SER A 99 -12.72 -14.07 -1.11
CA SER A 99 -13.34 -13.74 0.18
C SER A 99 -14.13 -12.43 0.12
N MET A 100 -13.59 -11.42 -0.55
CA MET A 100 -14.25 -10.12 -0.73
C MET A 100 -15.46 -10.21 -1.68
N LEU A 101 -15.34 -10.95 -2.77
CA LEU A 101 -16.43 -11.17 -3.72
C LEU A 101 -17.62 -11.88 -3.06
N ASN A 102 -17.37 -12.89 -2.25
CA ASN A 102 -18.41 -13.65 -1.57
C ASN A 102 -19.22 -12.80 -0.57
N ARG A 103 -18.64 -11.76 -0.03
CA ARG A 103 -19.30 -10.84 0.91
C ARG A 103 -19.91 -9.59 0.27
N GLY A 104 -19.80 -9.46 -1.05
CA GLY A 104 -20.31 -8.30 -1.78
C GLY A 104 -19.55 -6.99 -1.50
N ASN A 105 -18.32 -7.06 -1.04
CA ASN A 105 -17.49 -5.90 -0.72
C ASN A 105 -16.80 -5.29 -1.96
N ILE A 106 -16.97 -5.91 -3.12
CA ILE A 106 -16.43 -5.42 -4.39
C ILE A 106 -17.61 -5.14 -5.32
N SER A 107 -17.66 -3.95 -5.89
CA SER A 107 -18.70 -3.56 -6.84
C SER A 107 -18.49 -4.24 -8.21
N LYS A 108 -19.57 -4.34 -8.98
CA LYS A 108 -19.48 -4.88 -10.37
C LYS A 108 -18.56 -4.05 -11.25
N GLN A 109 -18.49 -2.75 -11.01
CA GLN A 109 -17.60 -1.84 -11.74
C GLN A 109 -16.13 -2.14 -11.43
N GLU A 110 -15.77 -2.29 -10.16
CA GLU A 110 -14.41 -2.66 -9.74
C GLU A 110 -13.99 -4.02 -10.31
N ILE A 111 -14.90 -4.99 -10.35
CA ILE A 111 -14.64 -6.31 -10.97
C ILE A 111 -14.35 -6.14 -12.46
N ALA A 112 -15.12 -5.34 -13.17
CA ALA A 112 -14.92 -5.07 -14.60
C ALA A 112 -13.58 -4.37 -14.87
N GLU A 113 -13.21 -3.41 -14.03
CA GLU A 113 -11.91 -2.71 -14.11
C GLU A 113 -10.74 -3.68 -13.87
N LEU A 114 -10.82 -4.51 -12.83
CA LEU A 114 -9.80 -5.53 -12.54
C LEU A 114 -9.65 -6.52 -13.70
N LYS A 115 -10.76 -6.98 -14.26
CA LYS A 115 -10.76 -7.88 -15.41
C LYS A 115 -10.06 -7.23 -16.61
N SER A 116 -10.39 -5.98 -16.93
CA SER A 116 -9.75 -5.23 -18.01
C SER A 116 -8.24 -5.09 -17.82
N LEU A 117 -7.79 -4.81 -16.60
CA LEU A 117 -6.37 -4.69 -16.28
C LEU A 117 -5.63 -6.03 -16.43
N VAL A 118 -6.24 -7.12 -16.00
CA VAL A 118 -5.66 -8.48 -16.17
C VAL A 118 -5.55 -8.84 -17.65
N ASP A 119 -6.58 -8.56 -18.45
CA ASP A 119 -6.57 -8.80 -19.91
C ASP A 119 -5.45 -8.00 -20.61
N GLN A 120 -5.22 -6.75 -20.21
CA GLN A 120 -4.13 -5.92 -20.74
C GLN A 120 -2.73 -6.44 -20.38
N GLN A 121 -2.58 -7.09 -19.26
CA GLN A 121 -1.30 -7.66 -18.82
C GLN A 121 -0.94 -8.94 -19.58
N GLU A 122 -1.92 -9.68 -20.08
CA GLU A 122 -1.68 -10.89 -20.89
C GLU A 122 -1.02 -10.60 -22.24
N ASP A 123 -1.26 -9.41 -22.81
CA ASP A 123 -0.62 -8.96 -24.04
C ASP A 123 0.86 -8.61 -23.88
N ASN A 124 1.35 -8.52 -22.65
CA ASN A 124 2.75 -8.33 -22.32
C ASN A 124 3.38 -9.66 -21.90
N ASP A 125 4.17 -10.27 -22.76
CA ASP A 125 4.83 -11.59 -22.63
C ASP A 125 5.75 -11.77 -21.40
N ASP A 126 5.72 -10.87 -20.39
CA ASP A 126 6.63 -10.85 -19.24
C ASP A 126 6.08 -11.53 -17.98
N TRP A 127 4.97 -12.28 -18.08
CA TRP A 127 4.43 -13.00 -16.94
C TRP A 127 5.09 -14.37 -16.75
N SER A 128 5.89 -14.52 -15.68
CA SER A 128 6.41 -15.81 -15.25
C SER A 128 5.26 -16.80 -14.98
N ALA A 129 5.51 -18.08 -15.26
CA ALA A 129 4.54 -19.19 -15.26
C ALA A 129 3.62 -19.35 -14.01
N GLY A 130 3.85 -18.60 -12.92
CA GLY A 130 3.01 -18.61 -11.73
C GLY A 130 1.68 -17.84 -11.84
N ALA A 131 1.57 -16.93 -12.80
CA ALA A 131 0.38 -16.10 -12.97
C ALA A 131 -0.77 -16.83 -13.69
N SER A 132 -0.46 -17.86 -14.48
CA SER A 132 -1.42 -18.59 -15.28
C SER A 132 -2.51 -19.29 -14.46
N TYR A 133 -2.17 -19.80 -13.27
CA TYR A 133 -3.13 -20.50 -12.40
C TYR A 133 -4.12 -19.53 -11.71
N VAL A 134 -3.64 -18.38 -11.29
CA VAL A 134 -4.48 -17.33 -10.66
C VAL A 134 -5.53 -16.82 -11.65
N HIS A 135 -5.14 -16.65 -12.90
CA HIS A 135 -5.98 -16.20 -13.99
C HIS A 135 -7.15 -17.16 -14.22
N CYS A 136 -6.89 -18.46 -14.37
CA CYS A 136 -7.92 -19.48 -14.60
C CYS A 136 -8.98 -19.52 -13.48
N TYR A 137 -8.56 -19.45 -12.20
CA TYR A 137 -9.48 -19.51 -11.07
C TYR A 137 -10.34 -18.25 -10.92
N ILE A 138 -9.78 -17.08 -11.11
CA ILE A 138 -10.50 -15.81 -11.03
C ILE A 138 -11.51 -15.70 -12.18
N TYR A 139 -11.11 -16.04 -13.39
CA TYR A 139 -11.99 -16.03 -14.57
C TYR A 139 -13.14 -17.00 -14.44
N GLN A 140 -12.88 -18.24 -14.05
CA GLN A 140 -13.93 -19.26 -13.89
C GLN A 140 -14.94 -18.85 -12.83
N PHE A 141 -14.46 -18.35 -11.68
CA PHE A 141 -15.33 -17.93 -10.58
C PHE A 141 -16.18 -16.70 -10.95
N ILE A 142 -15.59 -15.70 -11.64
CA ILE A 142 -16.31 -14.50 -12.11
C ILE A 142 -17.32 -14.88 -13.19
N TRP A 143 -16.92 -15.76 -14.11
CA TRP A 143 -17.79 -16.22 -15.19
C TRP A 143 -19.03 -16.95 -14.66
N ASP A 144 -18.84 -17.93 -13.78
CA ASP A 144 -19.91 -18.75 -13.25
C ASP A 144 -20.89 -17.95 -12.38
N LYS A 145 -20.41 -16.97 -11.64
CA LYS A 145 -21.23 -16.23 -10.69
C LYS A 145 -21.87 -14.93 -11.23
N TYR A 146 -21.24 -14.28 -12.17
CA TYR A 146 -21.66 -12.92 -12.59
C TYR A 146 -21.94 -12.75 -14.08
N ILE A 147 -21.50 -13.66 -14.93
CA ILE A 147 -21.63 -13.54 -16.39
C ILE A 147 -22.58 -14.63 -16.95
N SER A 148 -22.62 -15.81 -16.36
CA SER A 148 -23.41 -16.93 -16.85
C SER A 148 -24.87 -16.95 -16.35
N SER A 149 -25.25 -15.97 -15.55
CA SER A 149 -26.65 -15.85 -15.10
C SER A 149 -27.40 -14.75 -15.82
#